data_d4a110c811527525eec730425e49596c
#
_entry.id   d4a110c811527525eec730425e49596c
#
_cell.length_a   1.000
_cell.length_b   1.000
_cell.length_c   1.000
_cell.angle_alpha   90.00
_cell.angle_beta   90.00
_cell.angle_gamma   90.00
#
_symmetry.space_group_name_H-M   'P 1'
#
loop_
_entity.id
_entity.type
_entity.pdbx_description
1 polymer ?
#
loop_
_entity_poly.entity_id
_entity_poly.type
_entity_poly.pdbx_seq_one_letter_code
_entity_poly.pdbx_strand_id
1 'polypeptide(L)'
;MRKEQPVRFLYESELYEITIKDVKLFPQGYSALALHPEYLKNEPSVLLVDIGGWTVDLMRLDNAVPNAATCRSLELGVIRCIDETAEQVRRNTGLSVTETQIERVLRGESCSMAEEARRIIQENGRRYIERILSAVTESGFDLRAVPTVFMGGGSAILKRHVTTQDAICRPVFIEDVHANATGYERIVEQMWTR
;
A
#
# COMPACT_ATOMS: atom_id res chain seq x y z
N MET A 1 -2.77 17.78 23.32
CA MET A 1 -2.68 16.52 24.09
C MET A 1 -1.93 16.79 25.39
N ARG A 2 -2.44 16.33 26.55
CA ARG A 2 -1.68 16.36 27.80
C ARG A 2 -0.58 15.31 27.73
N LYS A 3 0.67 15.75 27.56
CA LYS A 3 1.85 14.91 27.27
C LYS A 3 2.34 14.02 28.43
N GLU A 4 1.77 14.08 29.64
CA GLU A 4 2.44 13.56 30.83
C GLU A 4 1.61 12.62 31.72
N GLN A 5 0.40 12.23 31.30
CA GLN A 5 -0.36 11.26 32.08
C GLN A 5 -0.08 9.84 31.55
N PRO A 6 0.42 8.93 32.41
CA PRO A 6 0.64 7.54 32.02
C PRO A 6 -0.69 6.85 31.71
N VAL A 7 -0.71 6.05 30.65
CA VAL A 7 -1.80 5.15 30.31
C VAL A 7 -1.47 3.77 30.85
N ARG A 8 -2.37 3.22 31.69
CA ARG A 8 -2.23 1.88 32.27
C ARG A 8 -3.24 0.95 31.65
N PHE A 9 -2.81 -0.21 31.24
CA PHE A 9 -3.69 -1.26 30.70
C PHE A 9 -3.12 -2.65 31.00
N LEU A 10 -4.00 -3.65 30.95
CA LEU A 10 -3.62 -5.06 31.06
C LEU A 10 -3.53 -5.64 29.64
N TYR A 11 -2.42 -6.30 29.35
CA TYR A 11 -2.23 -7.09 28.15
C TYR A 11 -1.68 -8.47 28.54
N GLU A 12 -2.34 -9.54 28.12
CA GLU A 12 -2.01 -10.93 28.51
C GLU A 12 -1.81 -11.12 30.03
N SER A 13 -2.65 -10.46 30.84
CA SER A 13 -2.61 -10.45 32.32
C SER A 13 -1.42 -9.72 32.96
N GLU A 14 -0.57 -9.07 32.15
CA GLU A 14 0.50 -8.20 32.63
C GLU A 14 0.06 -6.73 32.63
N LEU A 15 0.47 -5.97 33.65
CA LEU A 15 0.17 -4.55 33.76
C LEU A 15 1.24 -3.74 32.99
N TYR A 16 0.79 -2.99 31.98
CA TYR A 16 1.62 -2.05 31.25
C TYR A 16 1.32 -0.62 31.67
N GLU A 17 2.37 0.18 31.79
CA GLU A 17 2.28 1.63 31.96
C GLU A 17 3.11 2.32 30.88
N ILE A 18 2.48 3.11 30.03
CA ILE A 18 3.15 3.87 28.98
C ILE A 18 2.97 5.37 29.19
N THR A 19 4.02 6.13 28.93
CA THR A 19 4.00 7.59 28.94
C THR A 19 4.44 8.11 27.57
N ILE A 20 3.60 8.93 26.92
CA ILE A 20 3.93 9.57 25.65
C ILE A 20 4.86 10.74 25.93
N LYS A 21 6.14 10.63 25.57
CA LYS A 21 7.17 11.67 25.75
C LYS A 21 7.10 12.72 24.67
N ASP A 22 6.96 12.31 23.42
CA ASP A 22 6.87 13.21 22.28
C ASP A 22 6.03 12.58 21.15
N VAL A 23 5.60 13.40 20.19
CA VAL A 23 4.86 12.97 19.00
C VAL A 23 5.51 13.61 17.78
N LYS A 24 5.94 12.79 16.84
CA LYS A 24 6.44 13.23 15.53
C LYS A 24 5.48 12.79 14.44
N LEU A 25 5.29 13.61 13.43
CA LEU A 25 4.44 13.34 12.29
C LEU A 25 5.31 13.13 11.05
N PHE A 26 5.04 12.03 10.36
CA PHE A 26 5.67 11.71 9.07
C PHE A 26 4.56 11.35 8.07
N PRO A 27 4.75 11.65 6.76
CA PRO A 27 3.83 11.17 5.74
C PRO A 27 3.77 9.63 5.76
N GLN A 28 2.58 9.09 5.54
CA GLN A 28 2.41 7.65 5.38
C GLN A 28 3.23 7.17 4.18
N GLY A 29 3.81 5.98 4.28
CA GLY A 29 4.67 5.41 3.26
C GLY A 29 6.13 5.89 3.30
N TYR A 30 6.42 7.12 3.72
CA TYR A 30 7.79 7.60 3.86
C TYR A 30 8.60 6.79 4.87
N SER A 31 7.98 6.41 5.99
CA SER A 31 8.62 5.60 7.02
C SER A 31 9.04 4.23 6.50
N ALA A 32 8.23 3.58 5.68
CA ALA A 32 8.61 2.31 5.05
C ALA A 32 9.83 2.46 4.13
N LEU A 33 9.92 3.55 3.36
CA LEU A 33 11.09 3.83 2.53
C LEU A 33 12.37 4.10 3.34
N ALA A 34 12.26 4.54 4.58
CA ALA A 34 13.42 4.71 5.46
C ALA A 34 14.12 3.37 5.79
N LEU A 35 13.41 2.24 5.64
CA LEU A 35 13.99 0.90 5.75
C LEU A 35 14.73 0.46 4.47
N HIS A 36 14.49 1.14 3.36
CA HIS A 36 14.94 0.80 2.02
C HIS A 36 15.66 1.96 1.34
N PRO A 37 16.75 2.49 1.93
CA PRO A 37 17.48 3.63 1.36
C PRO A 37 18.04 3.33 -0.03
N GLU A 38 18.21 2.07 -0.39
CA GLU A 38 18.67 1.62 -1.72
C GLU A 38 17.71 2.03 -2.85
N TYR A 39 16.41 2.19 -2.59
CA TYR A 39 15.44 2.63 -3.59
C TYR A 39 15.49 4.13 -3.86
N LEU A 40 16.07 4.90 -2.93
CA LEU A 40 16.23 6.34 -3.02
C LEU A 40 17.65 6.75 -3.48
N LYS A 41 18.61 5.82 -3.40
CA LYS A 41 20.01 6.11 -3.68
C LYS A 41 20.21 6.45 -5.16
N ASN A 42 20.84 7.60 -5.41
CA ASN A 42 21.14 8.12 -6.75
C ASN A 42 19.90 8.48 -7.59
N GLU A 43 18.70 8.51 -6.99
CA GLU A 43 17.49 8.90 -7.69
C GLU A 43 17.10 10.34 -7.29
N PRO A 44 17.04 11.27 -8.25
CA PRO A 44 16.63 12.65 -7.95
C PRO A 44 15.16 12.74 -7.55
N SER A 45 14.33 11.82 -8.05
CA SER A 45 12.92 11.71 -7.69
C SER A 45 12.48 10.25 -7.67
N VAL A 46 11.60 9.91 -6.72
CA VAL A 46 10.95 8.59 -6.60
C VAL A 46 9.48 8.81 -6.32
N LEU A 47 8.61 8.10 -7.01
CA LEU A 47 7.18 8.09 -6.73
C LEU A 47 6.84 6.95 -5.78
N LEU A 48 6.14 7.27 -4.71
CA LEU A 48 5.54 6.32 -3.79
C LEU A 48 4.05 6.17 -4.10
N VAL A 49 3.58 4.93 -4.18
CA VAL A 49 2.18 4.54 -4.37
C VAL A 49 1.82 3.56 -3.27
N ASP A 50 1.15 4.04 -2.22
CA ASP A 50 0.69 3.21 -1.09
C ASP A 50 -0.76 2.77 -1.34
N ILE A 51 -0.96 1.50 -1.68
CA ILE A 51 -2.28 0.92 -1.94
C ILE A 51 -2.80 0.33 -0.63
N GLY A 52 -3.59 1.13 0.08
CA GLY A 52 -4.25 0.74 1.31
C GLY A 52 -5.58 0.01 1.09
N GLY A 53 -6.32 -0.19 2.19
CA GLY A 53 -7.67 -0.78 2.15
C GLY A 53 -8.68 0.15 1.47
N TRP A 54 -8.71 1.42 1.85
CA TRP A 54 -9.68 2.41 1.37
C TRP A 54 -9.11 3.37 0.33
N THR A 55 -7.85 3.74 0.46
CA THR A 55 -7.19 4.76 -0.37
C THR A 55 -5.97 4.20 -1.08
N VAL A 56 -5.60 4.89 -2.15
CA VAL A 56 -4.27 4.86 -2.74
C VAL A 56 -3.66 6.22 -2.49
N ASP A 57 -2.59 6.24 -1.71
CA ASP A 57 -1.90 7.47 -1.35
C ASP A 57 -0.64 7.63 -2.19
N LEU A 58 -0.49 8.81 -2.79
CA LEU A 58 0.59 9.15 -3.71
C LEU A 58 1.48 10.20 -3.10
N MET A 59 2.78 10.06 -3.25
CA MET A 59 3.76 11.04 -2.83
C MET A 59 5.03 10.94 -3.67
N ARG A 60 5.56 12.06 -4.13
CA ARG A 60 6.90 12.10 -4.71
C ARG A 60 7.92 12.49 -3.64
N LEU A 61 9.02 11.80 -3.63
CA LEU A 61 10.22 12.20 -2.89
C LEU A 61 11.19 12.85 -3.88
N ASP A 62 11.69 14.03 -3.54
CA ASP A 62 12.72 14.73 -4.31
C ASP A 62 14.01 14.74 -3.48
N ASN A 63 15.10 14.15 -4.01
CA ASN A 63 16.34 13.92 -3.27
C ASN A 63 16.13 13.25 -1.90
N ALA A 64 15.32 12.20 -1.87
CA ALA A 64 14.91 11.45 -0.69
C ALA A 64 14.09 12.23 0.35
N VAL A 65 13.61 13.44 0.03
CA VAL A 65 12.77 14.26 0.92
C VAL A 65 11.32 14.25 0.41
N PRO A 66 10.33 13.98 1.27
CA PRO A 66 8.92 14.03 0.89
C PRO A 66 8.52 15.42 0.38
N ASN A 67 7.92 15.46 -0.80
CA ASN A 67 7.38 16.68 -1.38
C ASN A 67 5.87 16.78 -1.08
N ALA A 68 5.52 17.50 -0.02
CA ALA A 68 4.14 17.64 0.45
C ALA A 68 3.17 18.20 -0.61
N ALA A 69 3.66 19.03 -1.54
CA ALA A 69 2.83 19.58 -2.61
C ALA A 69 2.34 18.50 -3.59
N THR A 70 2.98 17.34 -3.61
CA THR A 70 2.65 16.22 -4.49
C THR A 70 1.76 15.17 -3.83
N CYS A 71 1.48 15.27 -2.53
CA CYS A 71 0.64 14.32 -1.83
C CYS A 71 -0.79 14.33 -2.39
N ARG A 72 -1.30 13.14 -2.72
CA ARG A 72 -2.69 12.92 -3.17
C ARG A 72 -3.22 11.66 -2.51
N SER A 73 -4.51 11.63 -2.26
CA SER A 73 -5.23 10.45 -1.77
C SER A 73 -6.39 10.16 -2.70
N LEU A 74 -6.43 8.95 -3.22
CA LEU A 74 -7.43 8.48 -4.19
C LEU A 74 -8.30 7.42 -3.52
N GLU A 75 -9.61 7.47 -3.70
CA GLU A 75 -10.55 6.47 -3.17
C GLU A 75 -10.56 5.18 -4.02
N LEU A 76 -9.40 4.57 -4.17
CA LEU A 76 -9.14 3.37 -4.99
C LEU A 76 -8.46 2.25 -4.19
N GLY A 77 -8.72 2.17 -2.89
CA GLY A 77 -8.16 1.10 -2.04
C GLY A 77 -8.68 -0.28 -2.41
N VAL A 78 -7.97 -1.32 -1.99
CA VAL A 78 -8.20 -2.71 -2.41
C VAL A 78 -9.55 -3.28 -1.98
N ILE A 79 -10.16 -2.79 -0.91
CA ILE A 79 -11.51 -3.22 -0.47
C ILE A 79 -12.52 -3.00 -1.58
N ARG A 80 -12.46 -1.85 -2.24
CA ARG A 80 -13.33 -1.55 -3.39
C ARG A 80 -13.12 -2.52 -4.56
N CYS A 81 -11.88 -2.92 -4.83
CA CYS A 81 -11.58 -3.95 -5.82
C CYS A 81 -12.26 -5.27 -5.48
N ILE A 82 -12.18 -5.68 -4.21
CA ILE A 82 -12.76 -6.93 -3.72
C ILE A 82 -14.28 -6.90 -3.83
N ASP A 83 -14.94 -5.81 -3.39
CA ASP A 83 -16.38 -5.63 -3.45
C ASP A 83 -16.91 -5.66 -4.89
N GLU A 84 -16.29 -4.88 -5.78
CA GLU A 84 -16.64 -4.85 -7.20
C GLU A 84 -16.45 -6.23 -7.85
N THR A 85 -15.39 -6.96 -7.45
CA THR A 85 -15.11 -8.31 -7.96
C THR A 85 -16.14 -9.32 -7.48
N ALA A 86 -16.51 -9.30 -6.20
CA ALA A 86 -17.55 -10.19 -5.65
C ALA A 86 -18.87 -9.99 -6.38
N GLU A 87 -19.24 -8.74 -6.63
CA GLU A 87 -20.48 -8.41 -7.36
C GLU A 87 -20.41 -8.87 -8.82
N GLN A 88 -19.27 -8.73 -9.50
CA GLN A 88 -19.11 -9.22 -10.88
C GLN A 88 -19.19 -10.74 -10.97
N VAL A 89 -18.60 -11.47 -10.03
CA VAL A 89 -18.72 -12.93 -9.97
C VAL A 89 -20.20 -13.31 -9.77
N ARG A 90 -20.88 -12.69 -8.81
CA ARG A 90 -22.30 -12.97 -8.52
C ARG A 90 -23.18 -12.72 -9.75
N ARG A 91 -23.01 -11.61 -10.45
CA ARG A 91 -23.80 -11.26 -11.64
C ARG A 91 -23.58 -12.23 -12.81
N ASN A 92 -22.37 -12.67 -13.05
CA ASN A 92 -22.05 -13.47 -14.22
C ASN A 92 -22.22 -14.97 -14.01
N THR A 93 -22.06 -15.46 -12.76
CA THR A 93 -22.06 -16.90 -12.47
C THR A 93 -23.15 -17.32 -11.48
N GLY A 94 -23.79 -16.40 -10.80
CA GLY A 94 -24.69 -16.68 -9.68
C GLY A 94 -23.98 -17.15 -8.41
N LEU A 95 -22.66 -17.26 -8.41
CA LEU A 95 -21.90 -17.73 -7.25
C LEU A 95 -21.59 -16.59 -6.28
N SER A 96 -21.62 -16.92 -4.98
CA SER A 96 -21.13 -16.03 -3.93
C SER A 96 -19.71 -16.48 -3.55
N VAL A 97 -18.75 -15.58 -3.66
CA VAL A 97 -17.35 -15.79 -3.28
C VAL A 97 -17.00 -14.94 -2.06
N THR A 98 -16.13 -15.43 -1.20
CA THR A 98 -15.65 -14.69 -0.03
C THR A 98 -14.50 -13.77 -0.39
N GLU A 99 -14.29 -12.72 0.41
CA GLU A 99 -13.14 -11.82 0.32
C GLU A 99 -11.83 -12.60 0.27
N THR A 100 -11.63 -13.55 1.20
CA THR A 100 -10.42 -14.40 1.25
C THR A 100 -10.21 -15.20 -0.04
N GLN A 101 -11.28 -15.71 -0.65
CA GLN A 101 -11.17 -16.43 -1.93
C GLN A 101 -10.72 -15.50 -3.05
N ILE A 102 -11.27 -14.29 -3.11
CA ILE A 102 -10.89 -13.27 -4.09
C ILE A 102 -9.42 -12.90 -3.90
N GLU A 103 -9.01 -12.56 -2.67
CA GLU A 103 -7.61 -12.21 -2.37
C GLU A 103 -6.63 -13.30 -2.77
N ARG A 104 -6.91 -14.57 -2.43
CA ARG A 104 -6.04 -15.70 -2.81
C ARG A 104 -5.87 -15.81 -4.31
N VAL A 105 -6.96 -15.67 -5.07
CA VAL A 105 -6.88 -15.71 -6.55
C VAL A 105 -6.10 -14.51 -7.09
N LEU A 106 -6.33 -13.31 -6.57
CA LEU A 106 -5.59 -12.12 -6.97
C LEU A 106 -4.08 -12.25 -6.68
N ARG A 107 -3.70 -12.84 -5.54
CA ARG A 107 -2.30 -13.19 -5.22
C ARG A 107 -1.75 -14.33 -6.06
N GLY A 108 -2.62 -15.07 -6.77
CA GLY A 108 -2.28 -16.26 -7.56
C GLY A 108 -2.04 -17.51 -6.73
N GLU A 109 -2.58 -17.51 -5.54
CA GLU A 109 -2.59 -18.71 -4.69
C GLU A 109 -3.66 -19.71 -5.15
N SER A 110 -3.46 -20.99 -4.81
CA SER A 110 -4.45 -22.01 -5.09
C SER A 110 -5.72 -21.78 -4.27
N CYS A 111 -6.85 -21.87 -4.93
CA CYS A 111 -8.16 -21.79 -4.30
C CYS A 111 -9.15 -22.63 -5.09
N SER A 112 -9.88 -23.54 -4.43
CA SER A 112 -10.92 -24.35 -5.07
C SER A 112 -12.11 -23.48 -5.40
N MET A 113 -12.39 -23.29 -6.70
CA MET A 113 -13.57 -22.57 -7.21
C MET A 113 -13.80 -22.89 -8.69
N ALA A 114 -14.98 -22.53 -9.19
CA ALA A 114 -15.28 -22.65 -10.61
C ALA A 114 -14.32 -21.80 -11.45
N GLU A 115 -13.86 -22.35 -12.58
CA GLU A 115 -12.88 -21.69 -13.44
C GLU A 115 -13.38 -20.33 -13.98
N GLU A 116 -14.66 -20.25 -14.28
CA GLU A 116 -15.29 -18.99 -14.71
C GLU A 116 -15.17 -17.90 -13.63
N ALA A 117 -15.44 -18.23 -12.36
CA ALA A 117 -15.30 -17.28 -11.26
C ALA A 117 -13.85 -16.83 -11.11
N ARG A 118 -12.89 -17.77 -11.20
CA ARG A 118 -11.45 -17.47 -11.17
C ARG A 118 -11.05 -16.50 -12.28
N ARG A 119 -11.50 -16.73 -13.50
CA ARG A 119 -11.22 -15.87 -14.65
C ARG A 119 -11.75 -14.46 -14.43
N ILE A 120 -12.99 -14.31 -13.94
CA ILE A 120 -13.59 -13.01 -13.63
C ILE A 120 -12.76 -12.26 -12.58
N ILE A 121 -12.33 -12.94 -11.51
CA ILE A 121 -11.50 -12.33 -10.45
C ILE A 121 -10.19 -11.80 -11.04
N GLN A 122 -9.49 -12.60 -11.85
CA GLN A 122 -8.22 -12.20 -12.47
C GLN A 122 -8.38 -11.01 -13.42
N GLU A 123 -9.42 -11.03 -14.27
CA GLU A 123 -9.72 -9.91 -15.18
C GLU A 123 -10.05 -8.63 -14.42
N ASN A 124 -10.81 -8.72 -13.34
CA ASN A 124 -11.12 -7.55 -12.52
C ASN A 124 -9.88 -7.01 -11.79
N GLY A 125 -9.01 -7.89 -11.28
CA GLY A 125 -7.73 -7.46 -10.71
C GLY A 125 -6.88 -6.68 -11.74
N ARG A 126 -6.80 -7.16 -12.98
CA ARG A 126 -6.09 -6.44 -14.05
C ARG A 126 -6.72 -5.09 -14.36
N ARG A 127 -8.04 -5.02 -14.55
CA ARG A 127 -8.75 -3.75 -14.80
C ARG A 127 -8.61 -2.78 -13.63
N TYR A 128 -8.55 -3.31 -12.40
CA TYR A 128 -8.43 -2.45 -11.22
C TYR A 128 -7.06 -1.80 -11.14
N ILE A 129 -5.98 -2.56 -11.41
CA ILE A 129 -4.63 -1.96 -11.44
C ILE A 129 -4.49 -0.95 -12.59
N GLU A 130 -5.07 -1.22 -13.76
CA GLU A 130 -5.11 -0.24 -14.87
C GLU A 130 -5.80 1.07 -14.44
N ARG A 131 -6.91 0.97 -13.69
CA ARG A 131 -7.62 2.14 -13.16
C ARG A 131 -6.76 2.92 -12.15
N ILE A 132 -6.03 2.23 -11.26
CA ILE A 132 -5.08 2.89 -10.34
C ILE A 132 -4.00 3.61 -11.13
N LEU A 133 -3.34 2.94 -12.09
CA LEU A 133 -2.24 3.53 -12.87
C LEU A 133 -2.71 4.74 -13.70
N SER A 134 -3.92 4.67 -14.27
CA SER A 134 -4.55 5.81 -14.95
C SER A 134 -4.77 6.98 -14.00
N ALA A 135 -5.33 6.73 -12.81
CA ALA A 135 -5.59 7.76 -11.82
C ALA A 135 -4.28 8.39 -11.28
N VAL A 136 -3.21 7.61 -11.16
CA VAL A 136 -1.87 8.11 -10.84
C VAL A 136 -1.40 9.08 -11.92
N THR A 137 -1.56 8.72 -13.18
CA THR A 137 -1.18 9.58 -14.34
C THR A 137 -2.04 10.84 -14.39
N GLU A 138 -3.34 10.74 -14.19
CA GLU A 138 -4.27 11.88 -14.13
C GLU A 138 -3.96 12.82 -12.96
N SER A 139 -3.36 12.30 -11.89
CA SER A 139 -2.88 13.09 -10.75
C SER A 139 -1.59 13.88 -11.05
N GLY A 140 -1.06 13.77 -12.29
CA GLY A 140 0.10 14.52 -12.76
C GLY A 140 1.44 13.81 -12.61
N PHE A 141 1.43 12.48 -12.37
CA PHE A 141 2.66 11.68 -12.29
C PHE A 141 2.91 10.90 -13.59
N ASP A 142 4.09 11.01 -14.16
CA ASP A 142 4.51 10.14 -15.27
C ASP A 142 5.27 8.92 -14.73
N LEU A 143 4.58 7.79 -14.69
CA LEU A 143 5.12 6.51 -14.22
C LEU A 143 6.33 6.02 -15.02
N ARG A 144 6.53 6.53 -16.25
CA ARG A 144 7.67 6.18 -17.12
C ARG A 144 8.91 6.99 -16.82
N ALA A 145 8.74 8.14 -16.17
CA ALA A 145 9.82 9.11 -15.95
C ALA A 145 10.56 8.91 -14.63
N VAL A 146 9.91 8.34 -13.63
CA VAL A 146 10.49 8.20 -12.27
C VAL A 146 10.34 6.78 -11.74
N PRO A 147 11.34 6.26 -11.01
CA PRO A 147 11.19 5.00 -10.29
C PRO A 147 9.97 5.03 -9.38
N THR A 148 9.20 3.94 -9.38
CA THR A 148 7.94 3.86 -8.64
C THR A 148 8.00 2.74 -7.63
N VAL A 149 7.75 3.08 -6.36
CA VAL A 149 7.67 2.13 -5.24
C VAL A 149 6.21 1.93 -4.86
N PHE A 150 5.74 0.72 -5.02
CA PHE A 150 4.42 0.28 -4.59
C PHE A 150 4.52 -0.35 -3.21
N MET A 151 3.58 -0.03 -2.32
CA MET A 151 3.51 -0.60 -0.99
C MET A 151 2.08 -0.70 -0.48
N GLY A 152 1.92 -1.14 0.76
CA GLY A 152 0.62 -1.37 1.38
C GLY A 152 0.04 -2.76 1.08
N GLY A 153 -0.96 -3.17 1.86
CA GLY A 153 -1.59 -4.50 1.74
C GLY A 153 -2.21 -4.75 0.36
N GLY A 154 -2.77 -3.73 -0.26
CA GLY A 154 -3.34 -3.80 -1.60
C GLY A 154 -2.29 -4.04 -2.68
N SER A 155 -1.08 -3.50 -2.52
CA SER A 155 0.01 -3.72 -3.50
C SER A 155 0.42 -5.19 -3.54
N ALA A 156 0.51 -5.86 -2.39
CA ALA A 156 0.82 -7.28 -2.29
C ALA A 156 -0.26 -8.15 -2.97
N ILE A 157 -1.53 -7.72 -2.93
CA ILE A 157 -2.64 -8.42 -3.60
C ILE A 157 -2.60 -8.18 -5.11
N LEU A 158 -2.33 -6.96 -5.55
CA LEU A 158 -2.45 -6.56 -6.95
C LEU A 158 -1.14 -6.64 -7.75
N LYS A 159 0.01 -6.86 -7.12
CA LYS A 159 1.34 -6.90 -7.75
C LYS A 159 1.39 -7.72 -9.04
N ARG A 160 0.77 -8.90 -9.05
CA ARG A 160 0.78 -9.80 -10.21
C ARG A 160 0.08 -9.24 -11.45
N HIS A 161 -0.80 -8.27 -11.26
CA HIS A 161 -1.56 -7.64 -12.32
C HIS A 161 -0.83 -6.46 -12.94
N VAL A 162 0.27 -6.00 -12.34
CA VAL A 162 1.21 -5.06 -12.96
C VAL A 162 2.09 -5.84 -13.94
N THR A 163 2.11 -5.43 -15.20
CA THR A 163 2.84 -6.11 -16.27
C THR A 163 3.87 -5.20 -16.92
N THR A 164 4.76 -5.76 -17.71
CA THR A 164 5.74 -4.98 -18.51
C THR A 164 5.09 -4.04 -19.51
N GLN A 165 3.83 -4.29 -19.90
CA GLN A 165 3.07 -3.41 -20.82
C GLN A 165 2.66 -2.10 -20.14
N ASP A 166 2.65 -2.04 -18.80
CA ASP A 166 2.28 -0.83 -18.04
C ASP A 166 3.34 0.27 -18.14
N ALA A 167 4.51 -0.04 -18.71
CA ALA A 167 5.60 0.91 -18.97
C ALA A 167 6.02 1.75 -17.75
N ILE A 168 6.08 1.10 -16.58
CA ILE A 168 6.46 1.74 -15.30
C ILE A 168 8.00 1.71 -15.19
N CYS A 169 8.58 2.86 -14.87
CA CYS A 169 10.01 2.97 -14.63
C CYS A 169 10.38 2.29 -13.31
N ARG A 170 11.21 1.22 -13.39
CA ARG A 170 11.76 0.50 -12.23
C ARG A 170 10.73 0.25 -11.12
N PRO A 171 9.64 -0.50 -11.38
CA PRO A 171 8.63 -0.78 -10.35
C PRO A 171 9.24 -1.65 -9.26
N VAL A 172 9.09 -1.21 -8.01
CA VAL A 172 9.51 -1.95 -6.81
C VAL A 172 8.29 -2.18 -5.94
N PHE A 173 8.21 -3.33 -5.26
CA PHE A 173 7.10 -3.68 -4.38
C PHE A 173 7.62 -3.98 -2.99
N ILE A 174 7.18 -3.20 -1.99
CA ILE A 174 7.36 -3.48 -0.57
C ILE A 174 6.13 -4.26 -0.11
N GLU A 175 6.30 -5.56 0.08
CA GLU A 175 5.19 -6.49 0.39
C GLU A 175 4.92 -6.63 1.90
N ASP A 176 5.83 -6.11 2.74
CA ASP A 176 5.67 -6.13 4.18
C ASP A 176 4.58 -5.14 4.60
N VAL A 177 3.46 -5.66 5.09
CA VAL A 177 2.32 -4.87 5.58
C VAL A 177 2.67 -4.05 6.83
N HIS A 178 3.72 -4.43 7.56
CA HIS A 178 4.21 -3.73 8.75
C HIS A 178 5.30 -2.70 8.45
N ALA A 179 5.73 -2.56 7.19
CA ALA A 179 6.84 -1.69 6.79
C ALA A 179 6.71 -0.26 7.33
N ASN A 180 5.51 0.32 7.33
CA ASN A 180 5.27 1.64 7.90
C ASN A 180 5.56 1.68 9.41
N ALA A 181 5.06 0.71 10.17
CA ALA A 181 5.23 0.67 11.63
C ALA A 181 6.70 0.50 12.01
N THR A 182 7.37 -0.48 11.39
CA THR A 182 8.82 -0.73 11.58
C THR A 182 9.66 0.47 11.15
N GLY A 183 9.26 1.13 10.06
CA GLY A 183 9.92 2.35 9.59
C GLY A 183 9.81 3.51 10.58
N TYR A 184 8.66 3.72 11.19
CA TYR A 184 8.50 4.74 12.25
C TYR A 184 9.40 4.45 13.45
N GLU A 185 9.45 3.21 13.92
CA GLU A 185 10.35 2.80 15.00
C GLU A 185 11.81 3.14 14.65
N ARG A 186 12.25 2.74 13.46
CA ARG A 186 13.62 2.99 13.00
C ARG A 186 13.98 4.47 12.92
N ILE A 187 13.08 5.31 12.41
CA ILE A 187 13.28 6.76 12.34
C ILE A 187 13.43 7.34 13.75
N VAL A 188 12.56 6.94 14.69
CA VAL A 188 12.59 7.45 16.07
C VAL A 188 13.87 7.02 16.79
N GLU A 189 14.31 5.78 16.66
CA GLU A 189 15.58 5.30 17.20
C GLU A 189 16.77 6.13 16.71
N GLN A 190 16.82 6.43 15.42
CA GLN A 190 17.90 7.26 14.84
C GLN A 190 17.87 8.70 15.35
N MET A 191 16.70 9.23 15.71
CA MET A 191 16.57 10.58 16.28
C MET A 191 17.01 10.65 17.74
N TRP A 192 16.91 9.56 18.49
CA TRP A 192 17.29 9.51 19.92
C TRP A 192 18.74 9.13 20.15
N THR A 193 19.38 8.55 19.15
CA THR A 193 20.81 8.17 19.22
C THR A 193 21.76 9.30 18.81
N ARG A 194 21.25 10.45 18.42
CA ARG A 194 21.98 11.68 18.12
C ARG A 194 21.84 12.72 19.23
#